data_2e07f070849b3779395d15ea2fb8bae3
#
_entry.id   2e07f070849b3779395d15ea2fb8bae3
#
_cell.length_a   1.000
_cell.length_b   1.000
_cell.length_c   1.000
_cell.angle_alpha   90.00
_cell.angle_beta   90.00
_cell.angle_gamma   90.00
#
_symmetry.space_group_name_H-M   'P 1'
#
loop_
_entity.id
_entity.type
_entity.pdbx_description
1 polymer ?
#
loop_
_entity_poly.entity_id
_entity_poly.type
_entity_poly.pdbx_seq_one_letter_code
_entity_poly.pdbx_strand_id
1 'polypeptide(L)'
;MTRPGPSDPEDLPPSWAGMAPMNAVHHRSTGYSDRYWRAESLAAKRRGGQRWGIPSAAAVLALNLAGFLALPWMIDTDSSPAYVLAIMIPSVLAASLAFVITARRGNGPAVDFGLPATLSEWGAQLRSGIAWGAAALAGGLLIAVLVLARTDLEDRSPLGNLIGIPLPWKVALVGWIWIGAPFCEEVMFRGMLWGALERRTAPMRMSWLGNRWVVLVVTAVVFALWHREGWRFLVLVWGGFAIGIARMRTGSVVASTTAHSVNNTLPALAILSLAE
;
A
#
# COMPACT_ATOMS: atom_id res chain seq x y z
N MET A 1 -12.59 24.21 -38.19
CA MET A 1 -12.99 25.16 -37.14
C MET A 1 -12.76 24.51 -35.80
N THR A 2 -11.61 24.83 -35.17
CA THR A 2 -11.29 24.41 -33.80
C THR A 2 -12.05 25.30 -32.84
N ARG A 3 -12.92 24.74 -32.01
CA ARG A 3 -13.53 25.50 -30.90
C ARG A 3 -12.39 25.94 -29.96
N PRO A 4 -12.29 27.25 -29.63
CA PRO A 4 -11.39 27.66 -28.57
C PRO A 4 -11.85 27.01 -27.28
N GLY A 5 -10.91 26.40 -26.54
CA GLY A 5 -11.19 25.94 -25.19
C GLY A 5 -11.55 27.13 -24.29
N PRO A 6 -12.23 26.88 -23.15
CA PRO A 6 -12.58 27.92 -22.21
C PRO A 6 -11.34 28.71 -21.80
N SER A 7 -11.34 30.00 -22.06
CA SER A 7 -10.20 30.87 -21.79
C SER A 7 -10.21 31.51 -20.40
N ASP A 8 -11.29 31.33 -19.64
CA ASP A 8 -11.49 31.94 -18.33
C ASP A 8 -11.92 30.89 -17.29
N PRO A 9 -11.35 30.89 -16.07
CA PRO A 9 -11.80 30.01 -14.98
C PRO A 9 -13.28 30.13 -14.62
N GLU A 10 -13.92 31.28 -14.95
CA GLU A 10 -15.34 31.50 -14.71
C GLU A 10 -16.23 30.76 -15.71
N ASP A 11 -15.72 30.33 -16.87
CA ASP A 11 -16.44 29.58 -17.88
C ASP A 11 -16.56 28.07 -17.61
N LEU A 12 -15.95 27.59 -16.53
CA LEU A 12 -16.02 26.19 -16.14
C LEU A 12 -17.30 25.90 -15.37
N PRO A 13 -17.98 24.76 -15.65
CA PRO A 13 -19.14 24.36 -14.86
C PRO A 13 -18.82 24.35 -13.37
N PRO A 14 -19.76 24.73 -12.48
CA PRO A 14 -19.53 24.81 -11.03
C PRO A 14 -18.97 23.52 -10.41
N SER A 15 -19.21 22.36 -11.04
CA SER A 15 -18.64 21.07 -10.65
C SER A 15 -17.13 20.95 -10.91
N TRP A 16 -16.54 21.84 -11.69
CA TRP A 16 -15.13 21.84 -12.08
C TRP A 16 -14.32 22.94 -11.38
N ALA A 17 -14.99 23.87 -10.70
CA ALA A 17 -14.34 24.99 -10.01
C ALA A 17 -13.33 24.56 -8.92
N GLY A 18 -13.47 23.34 -8.37
CA GLY A 18 -12.46 22.72 -7.49
C GLY A 18 -11.49 21.78 -8.19
N MET A 19 -11.59 21.62 -9.52
CA MET A 19 -10.80 20.68 -10.33
C MET A 19 -9.94 21.36 -11.39
N ALA A 20 -9.97 22.68 -11.49
CA ALA A 20 -9.10 23.41 -12.41
C ALA A 20 -7.64 23.04 -12.11
N PRO A 21 -6.83 22.65 -13.11
CA PRO A 21 -5.41 22.46 -12.89
C PRO A 21 -4.85 23.81 -12.44
N MET A 22 -4.42 23.87 -11.20
CA MET A 22 -3.68 25.04 -10.70
C MET A 22 -2.49 25.26 -11.65
N ASN A 23 -2.41 26.44 -12.25
CA ASN A 23 -1.33 26.75 -13.15
C ASN A 23 0.02 26.80 -12.41
N ALA A 24 1.13 26.70 -13.14
CA ALA A 24 2.46 26.59 -12.56
C ALA A 24 2.83 27.76 -11.61
N VAL A 25 2.18 28.90 -11.74
CA VAL A 25 2.40 30.08 -10.87
C VAL A 25 1.82 29.84 -9.48
N HIS A 26 0.65 29.18 -9.38
CA HIS A 26 0.03 28.84 -8.10
C HIS A 26 0.84 27.78 -7.33
N HIS A 27 1.49 26.85 -8.05
CA HIS A 27 2.34 25.82 -7.44
C HIS A 27 3.51 26.42 -6.64
N ARG A 28 4.11 27.50 -7.15
CA ARG A 28 5.24 28.15 -6.48
C ARG A 28 4.81 28.95 -5.25
N SER A 29 3.62 29.50 -5.23
CA SER A 29 3.11 30.31 -4.11
C SER A 29 2.65 29.51 -2.91
N THR A 30 2.30 28.21 -3.06
CA THR A 30 1.79 27.36 -1.98
C THR A 30 2.87 26.58 -1.22
N GLY A 31 4.13 26.63 -1.66
CA GLY A 31 5.24 25.89 -1.04
C GLY A 31 5.19 24.37 -1.16
N TYR A 32 4.20 23.83 -1.84
CA TYR A 32 4.12 22.39 -2.10
C TYR A 32 5.03 21.96 -3.25
N SER A 33 5.69 20.80 -3.11
CA SER A 33 6.57 20.26 -4.15
C SER A 33 5.79 19.80 -5.39
N ASP A 34 6.44 19.80 -6.57
CA ASP A 34 5.87 19.27 -7.82
C ASP A 34 5.38 17.82 -7.69
N ARG A 35 5.98 17.05 -6.80
CA ARG A 35 5.57 15.66 -6.48
C ARG A 35 4.19 15.61 -5.83
N TYR A 36 3.89 16.55 -4.94
CA TYR A 36 2.56 16.66 -4.33
C TYR A 36 1.49 16.93 -5.39
N TRP A 37 1.74 17.90 -6.27
CA TRP A 37 0.79 18.26 -7.32
C TRP A 37 0.61 17.16 -8.36
N ARG A 38 1.68 16.42 -8.70
CA ARG A 38 1.56 15.25 -9.57
C ARG A 38 0.70 14.16 -8.92
N ALA A 39 0.90 13.88 -7.63
CA ALA A 39 0.10 12.93 -6.90
C ALA A 39 -1.38 13.36 -6.83
N GLU A 40 -1.64 14.67 -6.69
CA GLU A 40 -3.01 15.22 -6.67
C GLU A 40 -3.68 15.09 -8.04
N SER A 41 -2.98 15.39 -9.13
CA SER A 41 -3.52 15.23 -10.49
C SER A 41 -3.81 13.76 -10.83
N LEU A 42 -2.97 12.84 -10.41
CA LEU A 42 -3.21 11.40 -10.55
C LEU A 42 -4.41 10.93 -9.71
N ALA A 43 -4.58 11.45 -8.50
CA ALA A 43 -5.73 11.17 -7.67
C ALA A 43 -7.02 11.70 -8.32
N ALA A 44 -6.98 12.88 -8.93
CA ALA A 44 -8.12 13.46 -9.66
C ALA A 44 -8.49 12.61 -10.89
N LYS A 45 -7.53 12.17 -11.69
CA LYS A 45 -7.78 11.27 -12.83
C LYS A 45 -8.42 9.96 -12.37
N ARG A 46 -7.92 9.36 -11.30
CA ARG A 46 -8.50 8.14 -10.73
C ARG A 46 -9.95 8.32 -10.34
N ARG A 47 -10.28 9.42 -9.65
CA ARG A 47 -11.66 9.70 -9.21
C ARG A 47 -12.64 9.80 -10.39
N GLY A 48 -12.23 10.40 -11.49
CA GLY A 48 -13.11 10.66 -12.64
C GLY A 48 -13.56 9.43 -13.42
N GLY A 49 -12.74 8.40 -13.53
CA GLY A 49 -13.00 7.22 -14.38
C GLY A 49 -13.34 5.94 -13.65
N GLN A 50 -13.11 5.88 -12.34
CA GLN A 50 -13.32 4.66 -11.56
C GLN A 50 -14.80 4.37 -11.28
N ARG A 51 -15.23 3.13 -11.54
CA ARG A 51 -16.57 2.59 -11.22
C ARG A 51 -16.54 1.54 -10.13
N TRP A 52 -15.43 1.42 -9.39
CA TRP A 52 -15.26 0.57 -8.22
C TRP A 52 -15.10 1.41 -6.95
N GLY A 53 -15.32 0.88 -5.78
CA GLY A 53 -15.29 1.62 -4.52
C GLY A 53 -15.12 0.73 -3.32
N ILE A 54 -15.63 1.18 -2.16
CA ILE A 54 -15.54 0.46 -0.90
C ILE A 54 -16.00 -1.00 -1.01
N PRO A 55 -17.12 -1.35 -1.67
CA PRO A 55 -17.49 -2.76 -1.81
C PRO A 55 -16.44 -3.59 -2.56
N SER A 56 -15.81 -3.01 -3.59
CA SER A 56 -14.76 -3.71 -4.34
C SER A 56 -13.48 -3.88 -3.52
N ALA A 57 -13.08 -2.85 -2.78
CA ALA A 57 -11.94 -2.93 -1.87
C ALA A 57 -12.20 -3.95 -0.74
N ALA A 58 -13.40 -3.94 -0.17
CA ALA A 58 -13.82 -4.91 0.83
C ALA A 58 -13.81 -6.35 0.28
N ALA A 59 -14.25 -6.57 -0.97
CA ALA A 59 -14.21 -7.88 -1.61
C ALA A 59 -12.77 -8.40 -1.78
N VAL A 60 -11.82 -7.53 -2.18
CA VAL A 60 -10.39 -7.88 -2.30
C VAL A 60 -9.81 -8.27 -0.94
N LEU A 61 -10.08 -7.46 0.09
CA LEU A 61 -9.62 -7.75 1.45
C LEU A 61 -10.29 -9.01 2.01
N ALA A 62 -11.59 -9.19 1.80
CA ALA A 62 -12.31 -10.37 2.26
C ALA A 62 -11.80 -11.66 1.59
N LEU A 63 -11.47 -11.62 0.30
CA LEU A 63 -10.86 -12.76 -0.39
C LEU A 63 -9.52 -13.14 0.22
N ASN A 64 -8.66 -12.15 0.52
CA ASN A 64 -7.39 -12.38 1.18
C ASN A 64 -7.58 -13.02 2.56
N LEU A 65 -8.44 -12.43 3.39
CA LEU A 65 -8.72 -12.93 4.74
C LEU A 65 -9.32 -14.34 4.71
N ALA A 66 -10.31 -14.58 3.85
CA ALA A 66 -10.93 -15.88 3.69
C ALA A 66 -9.91 -16.95 3.27
N GLY A 67 -8.98 -16.59 2.36
CA GLY A 67 -7.90 -17.47 1.96
C GLY A 67 -6.98 -17.84 3.12
N PHE A 68 -6.55 -16.87 3.92
CA PHE A 68 -5.72 -17.14 5.12
C PHE A 68 -6.44 -17.95 6.19
N LEU A 69 -7.76 -17.83 6.31
CA LEU A 69 -8.54 -18.60 7.24
C LEU A 69 -8.86 -20.02 6.75
N ALA A 70 -9.11 -20.17 5.43
CA ALA A 70 -9.56 -21.43 4.85
C ALA A 70 -8.42 -22.37 4.44
N LEU A 71 -7.31 -21.84 3.88
CA LEU A 71 -6.24 -22.68 3.34
C LEU A 71 -5.61 -23.63 4.37
N PRO A 72 -5.35 -23.25 5.63
CA PRO A 72 -4.80 -24.18 6.62
C PRO A 72 -5.72 -25.37 6.92
N TRP A 73 -7.02 -25.25 6.64
CA TRP A 73 -7.99 -26.37 6.77
C TRP A 73 -8.07 -27.24 5.53
N MET A 74 -7.58 -26.76 4.38
CA MET A 74 -7.68 -27.43 3.07
C MET A 74 -6.37 -28.08 2.64
N ILE A 75 -5.25 -27.64 3.18
CA ILE A 75 -3.91 -28.08 2.78
C ILE A 75 -3.19 -28.52 4.06
N ASP A 76 -2.56 -29.69 3.99
CA ASP A 76 -1.61 -30.11 5.02
C ASP A 76 -0.40 -29.19 5.02
N THR A 77 -0.33 -28.30 6.02
CA THR A 77 0.74 -27.30 6.16
C THR A 77 1.99 -27.83 6.89
N ASP A 78 2.04 -29.11 7.23
CA ASP A 78 3.20 -29.72 7.89
C ASP A 78 4.39 -29.83 6.93
N SER A 79 4.13 -29.85 5.61
CA SER A 79 5.20 -29.78 4.63
C SER A 79 5.60 -28.33 4.30
N SER A 80 6.93 -28.08 4.20
CA SER A 80 7.45 -26.74 3.87
C SER A 80 6.88 -26.14 2.58
N PRO A 81 6.69 -26.90 1.47
CA PRO A 81 6.06 -26.37 0.25
C PRO A 81 4.64 -25.89 0.49
N ALA A 82 3.82 -26.71 1.15
CA ALA A 82 2.42 -26.38 1.42
C ALA A 82 2.30 -25.17 2.34
N TYR A 83 3.14 -25.07 3.36
CA TYR A 83 3.20 -23.93 4.25
C TYR A 83 3.51 -22.62 3.51
N VAL A 84 4.57 -22.63 2.67
CA VAL A 84 4.94 -21.44 1.87
C VAL A 84 3.83 -21.05 0.90
N LEU A 85 3.23 -22.00 0.20
CA LEU A 85 2.11 -21.76 -0.72
C LEU A 85 0.87 -21.24 0.01
N ALA A 86 0.55 -21.75 1.19
CA ALA A 86 -0.58 -21.27 2.00
C ALA A 86 -0.44 -19.80 2.39
N ILE A 87 0.79 -19.33 2.61
CA ILE A 87 1.07 -17.91 2.88
C ILE A 87 0.97 -17.06 1.60
N MET A 88 1.37 -17.57 0.45
CA MET A 88 1.45 -16.82 -0.80
C MET A 88 0.10 -16.69 -1.51
N ILE A 89 -0.63 -17.79 -1.66
CA ILE A 89 -1.82 -17.90 -2.51
C ILE A 89 -2.89 -16.87 -2.18
N PRO A 90 -3.30 -16.63 -0.92
CA PRO A 90 -4.35 -15.67 -0.60
C PRO A 90 -4.04 -14.26 -1.09
N SER A 91 -2.80 -13.83 -0.90
CA SER A 91 -2.37 -12.48 -1.28
C SER A 91 -2.25 -12.32 -2.80
N VAL A 92 -1.76 -13.35 -3.50
CA VAL A 92 -1.70 -13.35 -4.97
C VAL A 92 -3.09 -13.31 -5.58
N LEU A 93 -4.04 -14.10 -5.07
CA LEU A 93 -5.42 -14.11 -5.56
C LEU A 93 -6.10 -12.76 -5.33
N ALA A 94 -5.93 -12.18 -4.15
CA ALA A 94 -6.52 -10.88 -3.83
C ALA A 94 -5.92 -9.74 -4.66
N ALA A 95 -4.60 -9.71 -4.84
CA ALA A 95 -3.94 -8.75 -5.73
C ALA A 95 -4.39 -8.93 -7.19
N SER A 96 -4.50 -10.18 -7.67
CA SER A 96 -5.01 -10.48 -9.01
C SER A 96 -6.44 -10.00 -9.20
N LEU A 97 -7.32 -10.18 -8.21
CA LEU A 97 -8.68 -9.64 -8.23
C LEU A 97 -8.66 -8.10 -8.31
N ALA A 98 -7.76 -7.43 -7.58
CA ALA A 98 -7.59 -5.98 -7.64
C ALA A 98 -7.20 -5.51 -9.06
N PHE A 99 -6.29 -6.21 -9.72
CA PHE A 99 -5.92 -5.94 -11.12
C PHE A 99 -7.11 -6.13 -12.08
N VAL A 100 -7.88 -7.21 -11.92
CA VAL A 100 -9.08 -7.47 -12.74
C VAL A 100 -10.14 -6.37 -12.52
N ILE A 101 -10.38 -5.97 -11.28
CA ILE A 101 -11.35 -4.90 -10.97
C ILE A 101 -10.92 -3.58 -11.60
N THR A 102 -9.66 -3.18 -11.44
CA THR A 102 -9.16 -1.92 -12.00
C THR A 102 -9.13 -1.93 -13.53
N ALA A 103 -8.81 -3.06 -14.15
CA ALA A 103 -8.85 -3.22 -15.61
C ALA A 103 -10.28 -3.11 -16.17
N ARG A 104 -11.29 -3.69 -15.47
CA ARG A 104 -12.67 -3.76 -15.99
C ARG A 104 -13.56 -2.62 -15.51
N ARG A 105 -13.31 -2.07 -14.33
CA ARG A 105 -14.15 -1.07 -13.66
C ARG A 105 -13.41 0.20 -13.26
N GLY A 106 -12.16 0.34 -13.66
CA GLY A 106 -11.31 1.50 -13.38
C GLY A 106 -10.80 2.16 -14.65
N ASN A 107 -9.75 2.94 -14.47
CA ASN A 107 -8.96 3.55 -15.55
C ASN A 107 -7.81 2.64 -16.00
N GLY A 108 -7.81 1.39 -15.58
CA GLY A 108 -6.73 0.43 -15.73
C GLY A 108 -5.73 0.47 -14.57
N PRO A 109 -5.00 -0.65 -14.35
CA PRO A 109 -4.06 -0.76 -13.23
C PRO A 109 -2.97 0.31 -13.23
N ALA A 110 -2.47 0.69 -14.42
CA ALA A 110 -1.43 1.71 -14.53
C ALA A 110 -1.85 3.06 -13.94
N VAL A 111 -3.08 3.49 -14.23
CA VAL A 111 -3.62 4.76 -13.71
C VAL A 111 -4.08 4.60 -12.27
N ASP A 112 -4.84 3.55 -11.97
CA ASP A 112 -5.47 3.38 -10.66
C ASP A 112 -4.43 3.14 -9.54
N PHE A 113 -3.33 2.47 -9.86
CA PHE A 113 -2.23 2.24 -8.92
C PHE A 113 -1.10 3.28 -9.04
N GLY A 114 -1.19 4.19 -10.03
CA GLY A 114 -0.20 5.25 -10.25
C GLY A 114 1.17 4.70 -10.64
N LEU A 115 1.19 3.71 -11.56
CA LEU A 115 2.45 3.14 -12.02
C LEU A 115 3.24 4.19 -12.82
N PRO A 116 4.59 4.23 -12.70
CA PRO A 116 5.42 5.17 -13.43
C PRO A 116 5.44 4.84 -14.92
N ALA A 117 5.37 5.89 -15.75
CA ALA A 117 5.40 5.76 -17.21
C ALA A 117 6.81 5.98 -17.80
N THR A 118 7.70 6.64 -17.06
CA THR A 118 9.05 7.01 -17.51
C THR A 118 10.13 6.55 -16.53
N LEU A 119 11.37 6.36 -17.00
CA LEU A 119 12.51 6.02 -16.15
C LEU A 119 12.76 7.07 -15.06
N SER A 120 12.54 8.34 -15.36
CA SER A 120 12.64 9.43 -14.36
C SER A 120 11.61 9.27 -13.24
N GLU A 121 10.39 8.88 -13.59
CA GLU A 121 9.33 8.60 -12.61
C GLU A 121 9.68 7.37 -11.76
N TRP A 122 10.16 6.29 -12.38
CA TRP A 122 10.65 5.12 -11.67
C TRP A 122 11.72 5.51 -10.65
N GLY A 123 12.76 6.23 -11.09
CA GLY A 123 13.84 6.70 -10.21
C GLY A 123 13.32 7.59 -9.06
N ALA A 124 12.36 8.48 -9.32
CA ALA A 124 11.77 9.32 -8.28
C ALA A 124 10.94 8.53 -7.26
N GLN A 125 10.19 7.53 -7.72
CA GLN A 125 9.36 6.69 -6.86
C GLN A 125 10.21 5.75 -6.01
N LEU A 126 11.23 5.12 -6.60
CA LEU A 126 12.18 4.27 -5.88
C LEU A 126 12.92 5.06 -4.78
N ARG A 127 13.46 6.25 -5.10
CA ARG A 127 14.12 7.10 -4.08
C ARG A 127 13.17 7.49 -2.95
N SER A 128 11.93 7.85 -3.28
CA SER A 128 10.92 8.16 -2.27
C SER A 128 10.61 6.94 -1.42
N GLY A 129 10.46 5.77 -2.05
CA GLY A 129 10.22 4.50 -1.38
C GLY A 129 11.37 4.14 -0.43
N ILE A 130 12.60 4.20 -0.89
CA ILE A 130 13.79 3.90 -0.05
C ILE A 130 13.82 4.84 1.18
N ALA A 131 13.63 6.14 0.98
CA ALA A 131 13.68 7.10 2.09
C ALA A 131 12.59 6.82 3.15
N TRP A 132 11.35 6.58 2.72
CA TRP A 132 10.25 6.31 3.64
C TRP A 132 10.29 4.89 4.21
N GLY A 133 10.85 3.93 3.48
CA GLY A 133 11.11 2.58 3.97
C GLY A 133 12.19 2.57 5.07
N ALA A 134 13.25 3.34 4.90
CA ALA A 134 14.27 3.54 5.93
C ALA A 134 13.67 4.20 7.19
N ALA A 135 12.79 5.20 7.03
CA ALA A 135 12.08 5.82 8.14
C ALA A 135 11.12 4.83 8.84
N ALA A 136 10.41 3.98 8.06
CA ALA A 136 9.54 2.94 8.60
C ALA A 136 10.35 1.95 9.44
N LEU A 137 11.46 1.44 8.90
CA LEU A 137 12.35 0.50 9.57
C LEU A 137 12.97 1.10 10.85
N ALA A 138 13.54 2.29 10.77
CA ALA A 138 14.19 2.93 11.91
C ALA A 138 13.22 3.21 13.06
N GLY A 139 12.06 3.80 12.76
CA GLY A 139 11.03 4.06 13.78
C GLY A 139 10.37 2.77 14.29
N GLY A 140 10.17 1.79 13.41
CA GLY A 140 9.68 0.47 13.79
C GLY A 140 10.61 -0.25 14.77
N LEU A 141 11.91 -0.22 14.52
CA LEU A 141 12.92 -0.76 15.44
C LEU A 141 12.91 -0.03 16.79
N LEU A 142 12.86 1.30 16.78
CA LEU A 142 12.78 2.08 18.02
C LEU A 142 11.55 1.69 18.84
N ILE A 143 10.37 1.64 18.21
CA ILE A 143 9.13 1.23 18.89
C ILE A 143 9.24 -0.21 19.38
N ALA A 144 9.78 -1.12 18.57
CA ALA A 144 9.98 -2.52 18.96
C ALA A 144 10.84 -2.61 20.23
N VAL A 145 11.98 -1.96 20.28
CA VAL A 145 12.85 -1.93 21.47
C VAL A 145 12.10 -1.42 22.70
N LEU A 146 11.32 -0.33 22.56
CA LEU A 146 10.56 0.24 23.68
C LEU A 146 9.40 -0.68 24.15
N VAL A 147 8.79 -1.43 23.24
CA VAL A 147 7.75 -2.42 23.58
C VAL A 147 8.37 -3.68 24.20
N LEU A 148 9.42 -4.20 23.59
CA LEU A 148 10.12 -5.41 24.02
C LEU A 148 10.75 -5.27 25.41
N ALA A 149 11.28 -4.07 25.72
CA ALA A 149 11.83 -3.78 27.04
C ALA A 149 10.79 -3.86 28.18
N ARG A 150 9.50 -4.01 27.86
CA ARG A 150 8.38 -4.04 28.82
C ARG A 150 7.54 -5.31 28.78
N THR A 151 7.90 -6.27 27.94
CA THR A 151 7.13 -7.51 27.74
C THR A 151 8.03 -8.72 27.78
N ASP A 152 7.64 -9.75 28.54
CA ASP A 152 8.28 -11.07 28.49
C ASP A 152 7.88 -11.74 27.18
N LEU A 153 8.88 -11.95 26.29
CA LEU A 153 8.66 -12.42 24.92
C LEU A 153 9.01 -13.90 24.71
N GLU A 154 9.33 -14.63 25.77
CA GLU A 154 9.84 -16.00 25.62
C GLU A 154 8.92 -16.93 24.81
N ASP A 155 7.61 -16.65 24.73
CA ASP A 155 6.63 -17.55 24.08
C ASP A 155 6.09 -17.07 22.73
N ARG A 156 6.60 -15.99 22.10
CA ARG A 156 5.88 -15.35 20.99
C ARG A 156 6.67 -15.14 19.70
N SER A 157 7.77 -15.85 19.49
CA SER A 157 8.49 -15.73 18.22
C SER A 157 7.78 -16.51 17.11
N PRO A 158 7.16 -15.84 16.12
CA PRO A 158 6.64 -16.52 14.95
C PRO A 158 7.74 -17.20 14.11
N LEU A 159 9.01 -16.93 14.43
CA LEU A 159 10.17 -17.50 13.77
C LEU A 159 10.41 -18.96 14.17
N GLY A 160 9.88 -19.43 15.30
CA GLY A 160 10.03 -20.83 15.74
C GLY A 160 9.51 -21.84 14.71
N ASN A 161 8.41 -21.52 14.02
CA ASN A 161 7.83 -22.38 12.99
C ASN A 161 8.65 -22.40 11.68
N LEU A 162 9.70 -21.57 11.57
CA LEU A 162 10.55 -21.47 10.37
C LEU A 162 11.87 -22.25 10.56
N ILE A 163 12.13 -22.78 11.76
CA ILE A 163 13.28 -23.65 12.03
C ILE A 163 13.03 -25.00 11.33
N GLY A 164 14.04 -25.50 10.62
CA GLY A 164 13.96 -26.77 9.90
C GLY A 164 13.34 -26.68 8.49
N ILE A 165 12.98 -25.49 8.00
CA ILE A 165 12.57 -25.32 6.60
C ILE A 165 13.82 -25.46 5.70
N PRO A 166 13.80 -26.35 4.67
CA PRO A 166 14.93 -26.51 3.75
C PRO A 166 15.27 -25.21 3.00
N LEU A 167 16.55 -25.00 2.72
CA LEU A 167 17.08 -23.78 2.12
C LEU A 167 16.31 -23.26 0.89
N PRO A 168 15.89 -24.11 -0.09
CA PRO A 168 15.13 -23.61 -1.25
C PRO A 168 13.80 -22.93 -0.85
N TRP A 169 13.11 -23.47 0.14
CA TRP A 169 11.86 -22.91 0.66
C TRP A 169 12.08 -21.70 1.55
N LYS A 170 13.19 -21.65 2.30
CA LYS A 170 13.61 -20.42 2.99
C LYS A 170 13.86 -19.29 2.00
N VAL A 171 14.61 -19.54 0.93
CA VAL A 171 14.86 -18.53 -0.11
C VAL A 171 13.55 -18.06 -0.77
N ALA A 172 12.64 -18.99 -1.08
CA ALA A 172 11.33 -18.64 -1.61
C ALA A 172 10.53 -17.77 -0.63
N LEU A 173 10.52 -18.12 0.65
CA LEU A 173 9.83 -17.37 1.71
C LEU A 173 10.46 -15.99 1.91
N VAL A 174 11.77 -15.89 1.91
CA VAL A 174 12.50 -14.61 2.00
C VAL A 174 12.16 -13.71 0.83
N GLY A 175 12.21 -14.22 -0.41
CA GLY A 175 11.80 -13.47 -1.61
C GLY A 175 10.35 -13.00 -1.53
N TRP A 176 9.48 -13.86 -0.98
CA TRP A 176 8.07 -13.52 -0.76
C TRP A 176 7.92 -12.40 0.27
N ILE A 177 8.47 -12.54 1.46
CA ILE A 177 8.37 -11.54 2.54
C ILE A 177 9.02 -10.22 2.15
N TRP A 178 10.10 -10.26 1.38
CA TRP A 178 10.82 -9.06 0.99
C TRP A 178 10.16 -8.30 -0.14
N ILE A 179 9.59 -8.99 -1.15
CA ILE A 179 9.09 -8.37 -2.38
C ILE A 179 7.64 -8.75 -2.66
N GLY A 180 7.30 -10.04 -2.62
CA GLY A 180 6.00 -10.56 -3.07
C GLY A 180 4.85 -10.09 -2.18
N ALA A 181 4.96 -10.31 -0.88
CA ALA A 181 3.95 -9.88 0.09
C ALA A 181 3.81 -8.34 0.10
N PRO A 182 4.91 -7.54 0.20
CA PRO A 182 4.82 -6.09 0.07
C PRO A 182 4.08 -5.63 -1.18
N PHE A 183 4.36 -6.21 -2.34
CA PHE A 183 3.67 -5.85 -3.56
C PHE A 183 2.16 -6.14 -3.48
N CYS A 184 1.77 -7.34 -3.10
CA CYS A 184 0.37 -7.73 -2.98
C CYS A 184 -0.38 -6.86 -1.96
N GLU A 185 0.23 -6.64 -0.80
CA GLU A 185 -0.36 -5.84 0.27
C GLU A 185 -0.51 -4.37 -0.13
N GLU A 186 0.49 -3.77 -0.77
CA GLU A 186 0.37 -2.38 -1.23
C GLU A 186 -0.68 -2.22 -2.33
N VAL A 187 -0.86 -3.22 -3.21
CA VAL A 187 -1.97 -3.23 -4.17
C VAL A 187 -3.32 -3.26 -3.44
N MET A 188 -3.46 -4.07 -2.38
CA MET A 188 -4.71 -4.17 -1.61
C MET A 188 -4.97 -2.89 -0.78
N PHE A 189 -3.98 -2.44 0.00
CA PHE A 189 -4.17 -1.34 0.96
C PHE A 189 -3.99 0.03 0.31
N ARG A 190 -2.89 0.28 -0.42
CA ARG A 190 -2.57 1.59 -1.02
C ARG A 190 -3.10 1.72 -2.45
N GLY A 191 -3.43 0.61 -3.10
CA GLY A 191 -4.18 0.60 -4.36
C GLY A 191 -5.68 0.68 -4.13
N MET A 192 -6.27 -0.42 -3.64
CA MET A 192 -7.72 -0.58 -3.56
C MET A 192 -8.36 0.19 -2.40
N LEU A 193 -7.95 -0.07 -1.16
CA LEU A 193 -8.58 0.57 0.00
C LEU A 193 -8.38 2.09 -0.03
N TRP A 194 -7.15 2.54 -0.25
CA TRP A 194 -6.83 3.97 -0.40
C TRP A 194 -7.66 4.63 -1.50
N GLY A 195 -7.66 4.06 -2.72
CA GLY A 195 -8.41 4.62 -3.86
C GLY A 195 -9.92 4.62 -3.63
N ALA A 196 -10.47 3.62 -2.93
CA ALA A 196 -11.88 3.59 -2.56
C ALA A 196 -12.25 4.68 -1.56
N LEU A 197 -11.40 4.92 -0.56
CA LEU A 197 -11.58 5.97 0.43
C LEU A 197 -11.46 7.36 -0.22
N GLU A 198 -10.41 7.63 -0.99
CA GLU A 198 -10.25 8.90 -1.71
C GLU A 198 -11.48 9.24 -2.56
N ARG A 199 -12.10 8.26 -3.21
CA ARG A 199 -13.25 8.48 -4.05
C ARG A 199 -14.55 8.68 -3.29
N ARG A 200 -14.77 7.92 -2.22
CA ARG A 200 -15.99 8.03 -1.40
C ARG A 200 -16.20 9.43 -0.87
N THR A 201 -15.14 10.14 -0.67
CA THR A 201 -15.10 11.43 0.01
C THR A 201 -15.21 12.62 -0.92
N ALA A 202 -14.93 12.43 -2.21
CA ALA A 202 -15.02 13.50 -3.20
C ALA A 202 -16.44 14.15 -3.34
N PRO A 203 -17.56 13.40 -3.25
CA PRO A 203 -18.91 13.97 -3.35
C PRO A 203 -19.53 14.36 -2.00
N MET A 204 -18.93 14.00 -0.88
CA MET A 204 -19.52 14.30 0.44
C MET A 204 -19.07 15.68 0.93
N ARG A 205 -20.03 16.47 1.48
CA ARG A 205 -19.74 17.72 2.19
C ARG A 205 -18.78 17.56 3.40
N MET A 206 -18.42 16.31 3.76
CA MET A 206 -17.41 15.99 4.76
C MET A 206 -16.03 15.91 4.09
N SER A 207 -15.47 17.06 3.73
CA SER A 207 -14.15 17.19 3.10
C SER A 207 -13.00 16.58 3.93
N TRP A 208 -13.17 16.43 5.24
CA TRP A 208 -12.17 15.84 6.13
C TRP A 208 -11.96 14.32 5.87
N LEU A 209 -12.99 13.53 5.51
CA LEU A 209 -12.81 12.11 5.15
C LEU A 209 -12.04 11.91 3.83
N GLY A 210 -12.07 12.92 2.93
CA GLY A 210 -11.26 12.95 1.71
C GLY A 210 -9.89 13.57 1.90
N ASN A 211 -9.62 14.04 3.10
CA ASN A 211 -8.30 14.50 3.41
C ASN A 211 -7.32 13.32 3.36
N ARG A 212 -6.25 13.46 2.59
CA ARG A 212 -5.25 12.41 2.40
C ARG A 212 -4.61 11.95 3.71
N TRP A 213 -4.55 12.81 4.72
CA TRP A 213 -4.08 12.43 6.05
C TRP A 213 -5.03 11.48 6.76
N VAL A 214 -6.34 11.68 6.61
CA VAL A 214 -7.33 10.75 7.16
C VAL A 214 -7.25 9.41 6.44
N VAL A 215 -7.17 9.41 5.10
CA VAL A 215 -6.99 8.18 4.31
C VAL A 215 -5.69 7.46 4.71
N LEU A 216 -4.60 8.21 4.93
CA LEU A 216 -3.33 7.67 5.40
C LEU A 216 -3.47 6.98 6.77
N VAL A 217 -4.04 7.67 7.75
CA VAL A 217 -4.22 7.12 9.11
C VAL A 217 -5.14 5.89 9.08
N VAL A 218 -6.29 6.00 8.41
CA VAL A 218 -7.24 4.89 8.30
C VAL A 218 -6.59 3.66 7.65
N THR A 219 -5.88 3.84 6.55
CA THR A 219 -5.23 2.70 5.87
C THR A 219 -4.07 2.12 6.67
N ALA A 220 -3.34 2.93 7.46
CA ALA A 220 -2.29 2.46 8.35
C ALA A 220 -2.86 1.64 9.52
N VAL A 221 -3.95 2.11 10.14
CA VAL A 221 -4.62 1.38 11.23
C VAL A 221 -5.24 0.09 10.73
N VAL A 222 -5.96 0.11 9.59
CA VAL A 222 -6.53 -1.11 9.00
C VAL A 222 -5.43 -2.12 8.64
N PHE A 223 -4.31 -1.66 8.09
CA PHE A 223 -3.15 -2.49 7.81
C PHE A 223 -2.60 -3.16 9.09
N ALA A 224 -2.46 -2.43 10.18
CA ALA A 224 -1.98 -2.97 11.45
C ALA A 224 -2.96 -3.99 12.06
N LEU A 225 -4.25 -3.70 12.05
CA LEU A 225 -5.30 -4.61 12.52
C LEU A 225 -5.37 -5.89 11.68
N TRP A 226 -5.07 -5.79 10.39
CA TRP A 226 -5.06 -6.91 9.45
C TRP A 226 -4.09 -8.01 9.85
N HIS A 227 -2.95 -7.65 10.41
CA HIS A 227 -1.93 -8.59 10.85
C HIS A 227 -2.31 -9.39 12.10
N ARG A 228 -3.31 -8.93 12.86
CA ARG A 228 -3.82 -9.60 14.08
C ARG A 228 -2.74 -9.87 15.14
N GLU A 229 -1.65 -9.11 15.12
CA GLU A 229 -0.51 -9.22 16.02
C GLU A 229 -0.53 -8.06 17.02
N GLY A 230 -1.23 -8.24 18.16
CA GLY A 230 -1.42 -7.17 19.15
C GLY A 230 -0.12 -6.59 19.69
N TRP A 231 0.90 -7.42 19.90
CA TRP A 231 2.21 -6.99 20.41
C TRP A 231 2.98 -6.12 19.41
N ARG A 232 2.78 -6.29 18.09
CA ARG A 232 3.40 -5.49 17.02
C ARG A 232 2.50 -4.35 16.53
N PHE A 233 1.32 -4.15 17.10
CA PHE A 233 0.33 -3.19 16.60
C PHE A 233 0.92 -1.79 16.38
N LEU A 234 1.64 -1.25 17.35
CA LEU A 234 2.26 0.09 17.23
C LEU A 234 3.36 0.13 16.15
N VAL A 235 4.16 -0.92 16.04
CA VAL A 235 5.19 -1.06 14.99
C VAL A 235 4.52 -1.09 13.61
N LEU A 236 3.44 -1.84 13.47
CA LEU A 236 2.68 -1.98 12.22
C LEU A 236 1.93 -0.70 11.85
N VAL A 237 1.37 0.03 12.83
CA VAL A 237 0.76 1.36 12.58
C VAL A 237 1.82 2.35 12.10
N TRP A 238 2.97 2.41 12.74
CA TRP A 238 4.08 3.28 12.31
C TRP A 238 4.58 2.91 10.91
N GLY A 239 4.86 1.62 10.66
CA GLY A 239 5.26 1.13 9.35
C GLY A 239 4.22 1.48 8.28
N GLY A 240 2.93 1.17 8.56
CA GLY A 240 1.81 1.50 7.71
C GLY A 240 1.69 2.99 7.41
N PHE A 241 1.95 3.85 8.39
CA PHE A 241 1.94 5.30 8.25
C PHE A 241 3.11 5.79 7.38
N ALA A 242 4.34 5.40 7.67
CA ALA A 242 5.52 5.82 6.91
C ALA A 242 5.47 5.33 5.45
N ILE A 243 5.11 4.07 5.23
CA ILE A 243 4.88 3.49 3.89
C ILE A 243 3.77 4.25 3.16
N GLY A 244 2.68 4.57 3.87
CA GLY A 244 1.57 5.34 3.31
C GLY A 244 1.96 6.77 2.91
N ILE A 245 2.93 7.41 3.57
CA ILE A 245 3.46 8.71 3.14
C ILE A 245 4.15 8.59 1.78
N ALA A 246 4.89 7.52 1.50
CA ALA A 246 5.47 7.30 0.17
C ALA A 246 4.36 7.29 -0.91
N ARG A 247 3.25 6.57 -0.66
CA ARG A 247 2.06 6.59 -1.52
C ARG A 247 1.45 7.99 -1.64
N MET A 248 1.25 8.67 -0.53
CA MET A 248 0.62 9.98 -0.49
C MET A 248 1.40 11.02 -1.29
N ARG A 249 2.74 11.00 -1.21
CA ARG A 249 3.61 11.97 -1.88
C ARG A 249 3.81 11.72 -3.36
N THR A 250 3.75 10.45 -3.79
CA THR A 250 4.03 10.07 -5.19
C THR A 250 2.77 9.73 -5.98
N GLY A 251 1.70 9.39 -5.31
CA GLY A 251 0.50 8.84 -5.94
C GLY A 251 0.69 7.42 -6.47
N SER A 252 1.76 6.71 -6.11
CA SER A 252 2.16 5.43 -6.69
C SER A 252 2.24 4.29 -5.69
N VAL A 253 1.68 3.15 -6.07
CA VAL A 253 1.86 1.88 -5.34
C VAL A 253 3.31 1.41 -5.41
N VAL A 254 4.06 1.71 -6.47
CA VAL A 254 5.49 1.35 -6.58
C VAL A 254 6.31 1.98 -5.46
N ALA A 255 6.08 3.27 -5.14
CA ALA A 255 6.80 3.93 -4.07
C ALA A 255 6.49 3.32 -2.70
N SER A 256 5.23 2.97 -2.43
CA SER A 256 4.87 2.32 -1.17
C SER A 256 5.33 0.86 -1.11
N THR A 257 5.30 0.11 -2.22
CA THR A 257 5.89 -1.23 -2.29
C THR A 257 7.39 -1.20 -2.00
N THR A 258 8.13 -0.26 -2.61
CA THR A 258 9.56 -0.08 -2.33
C THR A 258 9.81 0.23 -0.85
N ALA A 259 9.01 1.14 -0.28
CA ALA A 259 9.12 1.47 1.14
C ALA A 259 8.85 0.25 2.04
N HIS A 260 7.86 -0.54 1.69
CA HIS A 260 7.52 -1.75 2.41
C HIS A 260 8.62 -2.82 2.29
N SER A 261 9.18 -3.03 1.09
CA SER A 261 10.30 -3.95 0.89
C SER A 261 11.54 -3.54 1.69
N VAL A 262 11.87 -2.25 1.74
CA VAL A 262 12.96 -1.74 2.57
C VAL A 262 12.68 -1.97 4.07
N ASN A 263 11.46 -1.74 4.52
CA ASN A 263 11.05 -2.03 5.90
C ASN A 263 11.19 -3.52 6.24
N ASN A 264 10.91 -4.41 5.30
CA ASN A 264 10.96 -5.86 5.49
C ASN A 264 12.36 -6.47 5.29
N THR A 265 13.38 -5.66 4.98
CA THR A 265 14.73 -6.17 4.74
C THR A 265 15.30 -6.94 5.93
N LEU A 266 15.21 -6.37 7.14
CA LEU A 266 15.74 -7.05 8.33
C LEU A 266 14.96 -8.32 8.69
N PRO A 267 13.62 -8.34 8.75
CA PRO A 267 12.87 -9.58 8.95
C PRO A 267 13.18 -10.66 7.91
N ALA A 268 13.28 -10.26 6.63
CA ALA A 268 13.60 -11.20 5.56
C ALA A 268 15.01 -11.81 5.73
N LEU A 269 16.01 -11.00 6.04
CA LEU A 269 17.38 -11.48 6.28
C LEU A 269 17.48 -12.34 7.54
N ALA A 270 16.71 -12.01 8.59
CA ALA A 270 16.71 -12.81 9.82
C ALA A 270 16.27 -14.26 9.57
N ILE A 271 15.36 -14.51 8.62
CA ILE A 271 14.92 -15.87 8.28
C ILE A 271 16.08 -16.70 7.70
N LEU A 272 16.98 -16.09 6.91
CA LEU A 272 18.13 -16.80 6.36
C LEU A 272 19.14 -17.23 7.43
N SER A 273 19.19 -16.52 8.56
CA SER A 273 20.10 -16.84 9.66
C SER A 273 19.59 -17.96 10.58
N LEU A 274 18.33 -18.39 10.44
CA LEU A 274 17.80 -19.51 11.22
C LEU A 274 18.46 -20.81 10.77
N ALA A 275 18.86 -21.64 11.73
CA ALA A 275 19.45 -22.96 11.45
C ALA A 275 18.49 -23.85 10.65
N GLU A 276 19.06 -24.76 9.87
CA GLU A 276 18.30 -25.82 9.20
C GLU A 276 17.85 -26.88 10.18
#